data_25b2fb1fea1c7a55aae05b1e09cb007d
#
_entry.id   25b2fb1fea1c7a55aae05b1e09cb007d
#
_cell.length_a   1.000
_cell.length_b   1.000
_cell.length_c   1.000
_cell.angle_alpha   90.00
_cell.angle_beta   90.00
_cell.angle_gamma   90.00
#
_symmetry.space_group_name_H-M   'P 1'
#
loop_
_entity.id
_entity.type
_entity.pdbx_description
1 polymer ?
#
loop_
_entity_poly.entity_id
_entity_poly.type
_entity_poly.pdbx_seq_one_letter_code
_entity_poly.pdbx_strand_id
1 'polypeptide(L)'
;MKILFLFVFLAISTNVYAVNEESILADSFPDKLSDFGFFLDNNAQTPHGKVLPYELISSLFSDYSYKQRWLYVPQNKFARYVEDQVFEFPVGSALIKTFYYPIDERDQSQGKQLLETRVLLNKSNGWEAVSYVWNTEQNEAFKKIAEIDSSIKGFINQNPWLGIRELPLTF
;
A
#
# COMPACT_ATOMS: atom_id res chain seq x y z
N MET A 1 59.61 15.34 16.72
CA MET A 1 58.48 15.83 15.93
C MET A 1 57.44 14.68 15.91
N LYS A 2 56.39 14.78 16.74
CA LYS A 2 55.34 13.77 16.86
C LYS A 2 54.20 14.17 15.91
N ILE A 3 53.96 13.35 14.88
CA ILE A 3 52.88 13.55 13.95
C ILE A 3 51.62 12.92 14.59
N LEU A 4 50.66 13.76 14.93
CA LEU A 4 49.37 13.38 15.46
C LEU A 4 48.45 13.07 14.28
N PHE A 5 48.16 11.78 14.03
CA PHE A 5 47.13 11.36 13.04
C PHE A 5 45.73 11.57 13.63
N LEU A 6 45.04 12.61 13.13
CA LEU A 6 43.63 12.85 13.44
C LEU A 6 42.77 11.93 12.56
N PHE A 7 42.24 10.88 13.14
CA PHE A 7 41.22 10.04 12.47
C PHE A 7 39.85 10.76 12.54
N VAL A 8 39.44 11.36 11.43
CA VAL A 8 38.07 11.87 11.30
C VAL A 8 37.15 10.67 10.99
N PHE A 9 36.37 10.25 11.97
CA PHE A 9 35.30 9.29 11.79
C PHE A 9 34.13 10.00 11.11
N LEU A 10 33.96 9.79 9.79
CA LEU A 10 32.77 10.23 9.05
C LEU A 10 31.63 9.28 9.42
N ALA A 11 30.74 9.68 10.32
CA ALA A 11 29.54 8.94 10.64
C ALA A 11 28.59 9.05 9.43
N ILE A 12 28.56 8.02 8.59
CA ILE A 12 27.55 7.86 7.54
C ILE A 12 26.27 7.46 8.27
N SER A 13 25.38 8.43 8.51
CA SER A 13 24.01 8.14 8.95
C SER A 13 23.27 7.50 7.78
N THR A 14 23.18 6.17 7.77
CA THR A 14 22.25 5.46 6.92
C THR A 14 20.85 5.76 7.44
N ASN A 15 20.06 6.54 6.71
CA ASN A 15 18.64 6.64 6.95
C ASN A 15 18.05 5.25 6.66
N VAL A 16 17.86 4.47 7.70
CA VAL A 16 17.08 3.23 7.62
C VAL A 16 15.62 3.67 7.56
N TYR A 17 15.09 3.77 6.35
CA TYR A 17 13.65 3.95 6.18
C TYR A 17 12.96 2.71 6.76
N ALA A 18 12.25 2.90 7.86
CA ALA A 18 11.42 1.87 8.47
C ALA A 18 9.97 2.09 8.04
N VAL A 19 9.18 1.01 8.00
CA VAL A 19 7.72 1.15 7.87
C VAL A 19 7.20 2.00 9.02
N ASN A 20 6.40 3.01 8.72
CA ASN A 20 5.85 3.96 9.68
C ASN A 20 4.60 3.38 10.34
N GLU A 21 4.79 2.63 11.43
CA GLU A 21 3.67 2.02 12.19
C GLU A 21 2.74 3.07 12.79
N GLU A 22 3.24 4.26 13.11
CA GLU A 22 2.43 5.37 13.62
C GLU A 22 1.42 5.83 12.57
N SER A 23 1.83 5.99 11.31
CA SER A 23 0.91 6.31 10.20
C SER A 23 -0.12 5.21 9.94
N ILE A 24 0.23 3.93 10.17
CA ILE A 24 -0.70 2.81 10.03
C ILE A 24 -1.81 2.88 11.10
N LEU A 25 -1.44 3.23 12.31
CA LEU A 25 -2.34 3.23 13.47
C LEU A 25 -3.06 4.58 13.70
N ALA A 26 -2.67 5.64 12.99
CA ALA A 26 -3.26 6.96 13.14
C ALA A 26 -4.75 6.98 12.78
N ASP A 27 -5.53 7.84 13.43
CA ASP A 27 -6.97 8.03 13.13
C ASP A 27 -7.21 8.56 11.71
N SER A 28 -6.26 9.33 11.17
CA SER A 28 -6.31 9.87 9.82
C SER A 28 -5.25 9.23 8.91
N PHE A 29 -5.61 8.99 7.67
CA PHE A 29 -4.67 8.50 6.67
C PHE A 29 -3.75 9.64 6.19
N PRO A 30 -2.44 9.38 5.97
CA PRO A 30 -1.53 10.36 5.41
C PRO A 30 -1.95 10.77 3.99
N ASP A 31 -1.50 11.94 3.54
CA ASP A 31 -1.84 12.45 2.20
C ASP A 31 -1.04 11.78 1.09
N LYS A 32 0.13 11.21 1.41
CA LYS A 32 1.03 10.55 0.48
C LYS A 32 1.22 9.08 0.83
N LEU A 33 1.32 8.24 -0.19
CA LEU A 33 1.62 6.81 -0.01
C LEU A 33 3.00 6.60 0.61
N SER A 34 3.97 7.43 0.24
CA SER A 34 5.34 7.36 0.76
C SER A 34 5.44 7.54 2.27
N ASP A 35 4.48 8.22 2.91
CA ASP A 35 4.47 8.47 4.36
C ASP A 35 4.31 7.18 5.20
N PHE A 36 3.84 6.09 4.60
CA PHE A 36 3.81 4.78 5.26
C PHE A 36 5.17 4.07 5.30
N GLY A 37 6.10 4.43 4.41
CA GLY A 37 7.41 3.77 4.33
C GLY A 37 7.34 2.30 3.88
N PHE A 38 6.29 1.88 3.16
CA PHE A 38 6.17 0.51 2.65
C PHE A 38 7.20 0.19 1.57
N PHE A 39 7.68 1.20 0.87
CA PHE A 39 8.60 1.05 -0.26
C PHE A 39 9.85 1.90 -0.07
N LEU A 40 10.96 1.42 -0.62
CA LEU A 40 12.28 2.09 -0.56
C LEU A 40 12.42 3.16 -1.63
N ASP A 41 11.56 3.16 -2.64
CA ASP A 41 11.54 4.11 -3.74
C ASP A 41 10.17 4.78 -3.88
N ASN A 42 10.17 5.97 -4.49
CA ASN A 42 8.96 6.78 -4.63
C ASN A 42 7.93 6.22 -5.62
N ASN A 43 8.33 5.30 -6.50
CA ASN A 43 7.42 4.69 -7.48
C ASN A 43 6.90 3.32 -7.03
N ALA A 44 7.08 2.98 -5.76
CA ALA A 44 6.55 1.79 -5.10
C ALA A 44 6.91 0.46 -5.81
N GLN A 45 8.12 0.37 -6.38
CA GLN A 45 8.55 -0.83 -7.08
C GLN A 45 9.40 -1.74 -6.19
N THR A 46 10.15 -1.17 -5.26
CA THR A 46 11.03 -1.90 -4.36
C THR A 46 10.42 -1.92 -2.96
N PRO A 47 9.86 -3.03 -2.48
CA PRO A 47 9.28 -3.08 -1.15
C PRO A 47 10.37 -2.98 -0.07
N HIS A 48 10.02 -2.38 1.05
CA HIS A 48 10.85 -2.44 2.26
C HIS A 48 11.04 -3.91 2.68
N GLY A 49 12.19 -4.27 3.23
CA GLY A 49 12.54 -5.66 3.54
C GLY A 49 11.59 -6.43 4.46
N LYS A 50 10.62 -5.74 5.10
CA LYS A 50 9.56 -6.36 5.93
C LYS A 50 8.20 -6.38 5.20
N VAL A 51 8.13 -5.87 4.00
CA VAL A 51 6.93 -5.86 3.16
C VAL A 51 7.07 -6.99 2.15
N LEU A 52 6.27 -8.02 2.30
CA LEU A 52 6.38 -9.28 1.56
C LEU A 52 5.46 -9.26 0.33
N PRO A 53 5.96 -9.54 -0.86
CA PRO A 53 5.10 -9.74 -2.03
C PRO A 53 4.30 -11.02 -1.88
N TYR A 54 3.06 -11.03 -2.40
CA TYR A 54 2.26 -12.25 -2.50
C TYR A 54 1.39 -12.24 -3.76
N GLU A 55 1.00 -13.41 -4.20
CA GLU A 55 0.11 -13.61 -5.34
C GLU A 55 -1.12 -14.42 -4.93
N LEU A 56 -2.20 -14.26 -5.68
CA LEU A 56 -3.41 -15.05 -5.51
C LEU A 56 -3.35 -16.28 -6.43
N ILE A 57 -3.82 -17.42 -5.93
CA ILE A 57 -3.98 -18.65 -6.71
C ILE A 57 -4.94 -18.42 -7.89
N SER A 58 -6.03 -17.64 -7.65
CA SER A 58 -7.00 -17.24 -8.67
C SER A 58 -7.06 -15.73 -8.72
N SER A 59 -6.64 -15.14 -9.84
CA SER A 59 -6.73 -13.70 -10.06
C SER A 59 -8.11 -13.32 -10.57
N LEU A 60 -8.69 -12.25 -10.00
CA LEU A 60 -9.91 -11.65 -10.54
C LEU A 60 -9.58 -10.75 -11.73
N PHE A 61 -10.40 -10.80 -12.78
CA PHE A 61 -10.35 -9.89 -13.91
C PHE A 61 -10.62 -8.44 -13.42
N SER A 62 -9.89 -7.46 -13.95
CA SER A 62 -10.04 -6.02 -13.64
C SER A 62 -9.62 -5.21 -14.86
N ASP A 63 -10.47 -5.17 -15.86
CA ASP A 63 -10.32 -4.31 -17.06
C ASP A 63 -8.89 -4.26 -17.61
N TYR A 64 -8.28 -5.45 -17.78
CA TYR A 64 -6.89 -5.66 -18.25
C TYR A 64 -5.79 -5.01 -17.38
N SER A 65 -6.11 -4.42 -16.22
CA SER A 65 -5.06 -3.92 -15.33
C SER A 65 -4.36 -5.05 -14.58
N TYR A 66 -3.05 -4.96 -14.53
CA TYR A 66 -2.19 -5.82 -13.72
C TYR A 66 -2.20 -5.38 -12.27
N LYS A 67 -1.80 -6.28 -11.38
CA LYS A 67 -1.83 -6.02 -9.94
C LYS A 67 -0.58 -6.56 -9.28
N GLN A 68 0.05 -5.74 -8.47
CA GLN A 68 1.06 -6.17 -7.49
C GLN A 68 0.46 -6.10 -6.09
N ARG A 69 0.86 -7.03 -5.23
CA ARG A 69 0.33 -7.12 -3.87
C ARG A 69 1.45 -7.36 -2.87
N TRP A 70 1.31 -6.72 -1.73
CA TRP A 70 2.25 -6.85 -0.63
C TRP A 70 1.51 -6.92 0.71
N LEU A 71 2.16 -7.60 1.64
CA LEU A 71 1.72 -7.76 3.01
C LEU A 71 2.78 -7.19 3.95
N TYR A 72 2.35 -6.39 4.91
CA TYR A 72 3.15 -5.98 6.05
C TYR A 72 2.55 -6.54 7.33
N VAL A 73 3.39 -7.12 8.18
CA VAL A 73 3.06 -7.54 9.54
C VAL A 73 4.04 -6.85 10.49
N PRO A 74 3.57 -6.22 11.59
CA PRO A 74 4.45 -5.55 12.54
C PRO A 74 5.54 -6.46 13.10
N GLN A 75 6.67 -5.85 13.46
CA GLN A 75 7.81 -6.61 13.99
C GLN A 75 7.43 -7.39 15.25
N ASN A 76 7.91 -8.63 15.35
CA ASN A 76 7.63 -9.55 16.46
C ASN A 76 6.15 -9.92 16.62
N LYS A 77 5.32 -9.69 15.60
CA LYS A 77 3.94 -10.18 15.52
C LYS A 77 3.81 -11.17 14.38
N PHE A 78 2.78 -12.02 14.45
CA PHE A 78 2.54 -13.09 13.47
C PHE A 78 1.07 -13.11 13.07
N ALA A 79 0.80 -13.44 11.81
CA ALA A 79 -0.53 -13.82 11.38
C ALA A 79 -0.85 -15.23 11.91
N ARG A 80 -2.04 -15.42 12.45
CA ARG A 80 -2.49 -16.72 12.97
C ARG A 80 -3.25 -17.47 11.87
N TYR A 81 -2.82 -18.68 11.58
CA TYR A 81 -3.58 -19.59 10.73
C TYR A 81 -4.77 -20.15 11.51
N VAL A 82 -5.95 -20.12 10.92
CA VAL A 82 -7.16 -20.75 11.44
C VAL A 82 -7.71 -21.66 10.33
N GLU A 83 -7.91 -22.93 10.64
CA GLU A 83 -8.41 -23.91 9.68
C GLU A 83 -9.78 -23.47 9.13
N ASP A 84 -9.94 -23.57 7.80
CA ASP A 84 -11.15 -23.17 7.07
C ASP A 84 -11.56 -21.68 7.23
N GLN A 85 -10.67 -20.82 7.67
CA GLN A 85 -10.91 -19.38 7.80
C GLN A 85 -9.78 -18.56 7.18
N VAL A 86 -10.00 -17.25 7.05
CA VAL A 86 -8.95 -16.29 6.68
C VAL A 86 -7.93 -16.16 7.80
N PHE A 87 -6.68 -15.84 7.43
CA PHE A 87 -5.65 -15.55 8.43
C PHE A 87 -6.07 -14.40 9.33
N GLU A 88 -5.85 -14.56 10.61
CA GLU A 88 -5.98 -13.46 11.57
C GLU A 88 -4.68 -12.66 11.65
N PHE A 89 -4.73 -11.45 11.14
CA PHE A 89 -3.61 -10.53 11.17
C PHE A 89 -3.61 -9.69 12.45
N PRO A 90 -2.45 -9.41 13.05
CA PRO A 90 -2.36 -8.52 14.21
C PRO A 90 -2.65 -7.07 13.82
N VAL A 91 -3.12 -6.29 14.80
CA VAL A 91 -3.27 -4.83 14.65
C VAL A 91 -1.93 -4.21 14.26
N GLY A 92 -1.94 -3.31 13.28
CA GLY A 92 -0.80 -2.71 12.63
C GLY A 92 -0.39 -3.39 11.32
N SER A 93 -1.06 -4.48 10.91
CA SER A 93 -0.83 -5.12 9.61
C SER A 93 -1.43 -4.30 8.48
N ALA A 94 -0.82 -4.42 7.29
CA ALA A 94 -1.30 -3.77 6.08
C ALA A 94 -1.31 -4.73 4.90
N LEU A 95 -2.35 -4.67 4.08
CA LEU A 95 -2.41 -5.28 2.75
C LEU A 95 -2.37 -4.15 1.72
N ILE A 96 -1.43 -4.25 0.78
CA ILE A 96 -1.19 -3.22 -0.22
C ILE A 96 -1.39 -3.82 -1.60
N LYS A 97 -2.10 -3.09 -2.48
CA LYS A 97 -2.41 -3.53 -3.83
C LYS A 97 -2.27 -2.38 -4.81
N THR A 98 -1.33 -2.48 -5.72
CA THR A 98 -1.11 -1.51 -6.79
C THR A 98 -1.63 -2.03 -8.11
N PHE A 99 -2.44 -1.22 -8.78
CA PHE A 99 -2.91 -1.43 -10.15
C PHE A 99 -2.00 -0.69 -11.12
N TYR A 100 -1.68 -1.33 -12.23
CA TYR A 100 -0.81 -0.76 -13.25
C TYR A 100 -1.13 -1.31 -14.64
N TYR A 101 -0.69 -0.60 -15.68
CA TYR A 101 -0.57 -1.11 -17.04
C TYR A 101 0.93 -1.25 -17.40
N PRO A 102 1.35 -2.31 -18.09
CA PRO A 102 2.68 -2.33 -18.70
C PRO A 102 2.75 -1.24 -19.78
N ILE A 103 3.92 -0.66 -19.99
CA ILE A 103 4.15 0.30 -21.09
C ILE A 103 4.02 -0.39 -22.43
N ASP A 104 4.51 -1.61 -22.56
CA ASP A 104 4.29 -2.51 -23.70
C ASP A 104 3.84 -3.89 -23.19
N GLU A 105 2.66 -4.33 -23.61
CA GLU A 105 2.11 -5.66 -23.27
C GLU A 105 2.99 -6.83 -23.76
N ARG A 106 3.75 -6.62 -24.83
CA ARG A 106 4.61 -7.63 -25.44
C ARG A 106 5.98 -7.70 -24.77
N ASP A 107 6.38 -6.62 -24.08
CA ASP A 107 7.66 -6.52 -23.39
C ASP A 107 7.51 -5.76 -22.07
N GLN A 108 7.21 -6.49 -21.01
CA GLN A 108 7.02 -5.92 -19.67
C GLN A 108 8.31 -5.33 -19.07
N SER A 109 9.49 -5.57 -19.68
CA SER A 109 10.75 -4.96 -19.25
C SER A 109 10.82 -3.46 -19.54
N GLN A 110 9.97 -2.94 -20.43
CA GLN A 110 9.85 -1.51 -20.74
C GLN A 110 9.29 -0.67 -19.57
N GLY A 111 8.84 -1.33 -18.49
CA GLY A 111 8.29 -0.67 -17.32
C GLY A 111 6.77 -0.67 -17.28
N LYS A 112 6.21 0.10 -16.37
CA LYS A 112 4.79 0.11 -16.08
C LYS A 112 4.32 1.51 -15.70
N GLN A 113 3.06 1.79 -15.98
CA GLN A 113 2.34 2.97 -15.55
C GLN A 113 1.47 2.61 -14.34
N LEU A 114 1.79 3.15 -13.20
CA LEU A 114 1.04 2.96 -11.96
C LEU A 114 -0.24 3.81 -12.02
N LEU A 115 -1.36 3.23 -11.60
CA LEU A 115 -2.67 3.87 -11.63
C LEU A 115 -3.12 4.27 -10.24
N GLU A 116 -3.30 3.27 -9.38
CA GLU A 116 -3.84 3.41 -8.04
C GLU A 116 -3.19 2.38 -7.11
N THR A 117 -2.89 2.80 -5.88
CA THR A 117 -2.51 1.88 -4.80
C THR A 117 -3.57 1.93 -3.72
N ARG A 118 -4.16 0.80 -3.41
CA ARG A 118 -5.09 0.62 -2.29
C ARG A 118 -4.36 0.02 -1.12
N VAL A 119 -4.62 0.57 0.05
CA VAL A 119 -4.05 0.10 1.30
C VAL A 119 -5.18 -0.26 2.25
N LEU A 120 -5.13 -1.46 2.81
CA LEU A 120 -6.03 -1.93 3.85
C LEU A 120 -5.22 -2.07 5.13
N LEU A 121 -5.60 -1.33 6.16
CA LEU A 121 -4.89 -1.25 7.44
C LEU A 121 -5.71 -1.91 8.55
N ASN A 122 -5.11 -2.84 9.28
CA ASN A 122 -5.74 -3.45 10.45
C ASN A 122 -5.51 -2.55 11.67
N LYS A 123 -6.50 -1.77 12.04
CA LYS A 123 -6.50 -0.89 13.21
C LYS A 123 -7.20 -1.54 14.41
N SER A 124 -7.20 -0.88 15.55
CA SER A 124 -7.83 -1.38 16.78
C SER A 124 -9.34 -1.58 16.68
N ASN A 125 -10.00 -0.81 15.80
CA ASN A 125 -11.44 -0.85 15.53
C ASN A 125 -11.81 -1.71 14.30
N GLY A 126 -10.82 -2.38 13.67
CA GLY A 126 -10.99 -3.24 12.50
C GLY A 126 -10.19 -2.77 11.29
N TRP A 127 -10.55 -3.33 10.13
CA TRP A 127 -9.89 -3.03 8.87
C TRP A 127 -10.42 -1.74 8.25
N GLU A 128 -9.54 -0.82 7.89
CA GLU A 128 -9.86 0.43 7.21
C GLU A 128 -9.11 0.52 5.89
N ALA A 129 -9.77 1.01 4.84
CA ALA A 129 -9.24 1.10 3.49
C ALA A 129 -9.02 2.55 3.05
N VAL A 130 -7.95 2.78 2.32
CA VAL A 130 -7.63 4.06 1.67
C VAL A 130 -7.04 3.81 0.29
N SER A 131 -7.36 4.71 -0.65
CA SER A 131 -6.83 4.67 -2.02
C SER A 131 -5.94 5.87 -2.30
N TYR A 132 -4.86 5.62 -3.04
CA TYR A 132 -3.88 6.61 -3.50
C TYR A 132 -3.77 6.56 -5.02
N VAL A 133 -3.93 7.71 -5.67
CA VAL A 133 -3.81 7.84 -7.13
C VAL A 133 -2.42 8.36 -7.48
N TRP A 134 -1.75 7.69 -8.42
CA TRP A 134 -0.42 8.05 -8.88
C TRP A 134 -0.46 9.30 -9.74
N ASN A 135 0.50 10.20 -9.53
CA ASN A 135 0.68 11.38 -10.34
C ASN A 135 1.23 11.03 -11.73
N THR A 136 1.19 11.99 -12.64
CA THR A 136 1.68 11.83 -14.03
C THR A 136 3.18 11.54 -14.09
N GLU A 137 3.94 12.10 -13.16
CA GLU A 137 5.39 11.92 -13.06
C GLU A 137 5.78 10.54 -12.52
N GLN A 138 4.79 9.74 -12.05
CA GLN A 138 4.98 8.38 -11.52
C GLN A 138 5.98 8.31 -10.35
N ASN A 139 6.06 9.37 -9.55
CA ASN A 139 7.00 9.45 -8.44
C ASN A 139 6.35 9.55 -7.06
N GLU A 140 5.02 9.78 -7.00
CA GLU A 140 4.25 9.80 -5.77
C GLU A 140 2.78 9.45 -6.04
N ALA A 141 2.11 8.89 -5.02
CA ALA A 141 0.68 8.67 -5.04
C ALA A 141 0.00 9.44 -3.91
N PHE A 142 -1.08 10.14 -4.25
CA PHE A 142 -1.81 10.99 -3.33
C PHE A 142 -3.15 10.38 -2.94
N LYS A 143 -3.51 10.57 -1.67
CA LYS A 143 -4.77 10.09 -1.14
C LYS A 143 -5.95 10.58 -1.99
N LYS A 144 -6.74 9.63 -2.48
CA LYS A 144 -7.98 9.94 -3.18
C LYS A 144 -9.00 10.41 -2.15
N ILE A 145 -9.31 11.70 -2.19
CA ILE A 145 -10.48 12.21 -1.50
C ILE A 145 -11.68 11.67 -2.27
N ALA A 146 -12.50 10.83 -1.63
CA ALA A 146 -13.75 10.42 -2.22
C ALA A 146 -14.68 11.65 -2.28
N GLU A 147 -14.57 12.44 -3.34
CA GLU A 147 -15.73 13.16 -3.82
C GLU A 147 -16.72 12.07 -4.25
N ILE A 148 -17.68 11.80 -3.38
CA ILE A 148 -18.85 11.04 -3.79
C ILE A 148 -19.51 11.94 -4.82
N ASP A 149 -19.27 11.64 -6.10
CA ASP A 149 -19.92 12.31 -7.21
C ASP A 149 -21.41 12.35 -6.89
N SER A 150 -22.02 13.54 -7.01
CA SER A 150 -23.44 13.76 -6.72
C SER A 150 -24.33 12.84 -7.56
N SER A 151 -23.84 12.37 -8.73
CA SER A 151 -24.50 11.37 -9.57
C SER A 151 -24.54 9.99 -8.89
N ILE A 152 -23.48 9.59 -8.21
CA ILE A 152 -23.41 8.33 -7.45
C ILE A 152 -24.31 8.40 -6.21
N LYS A 153 -24.34 9.54 -5.51
CA LYS A 153 -25.28 9.76 -4.40
C LYS A 153 -26.73 9.65 -4.87
N GLY A 154 -27.04 10.25 -6.02
CA GLY A 154 -28.37 10.14 -6.63
C GLY A 154 -28.73 8.70 -6.97
N PHE A 155 -27.81 7.93 -7.54
CA PHE A 155 -28.02 6.54 -7.90
C PHE A 155 -28.20 5.64 -6.65
N ILE A 156 -27.41 5.82 -5.61
CA ILE A 156 -27.54 5.08 -4.34
C ILE A 156 -28.87 5.40 -3.64
N ASN A 157 -29.28 6.67 -3.65
CA ASN A 157 -30.56 7.07 -3.04
C ASN A 157 -31.78 6.49 -3.77
N GLN A 158 -31.70 6.28 -5.09
CA GLN A 158 -32.74 5.65 -5.89
C GLN A 158 -32.75 4.13 -5.77
N ASN A 159 -31.65 3.53 -5.28
CA ASN A 159 -31.46 2.10 -5.14
C ASN A 159 -30.96 1.75 -3.73
N PRO A 160 -31.80 1.94 -2.67
CA PRO A 160 -31.37 1.76 -1.27
C PRO A 160 -30.96 0.32 -0.93
N TRP A 161 -31.28 -0.66 -1.78
CA TRP A 161 -30.82 -2.05 -1.70
C TRP A 161 -29.36 -2.23 -2.22
N LEU A 162 -28.81 -1.26 -2.98
CA LEU A 162 -27.39 -1.12 -3.30
C LEU A 162 -26.62 -0.36 -2.21
N GLY A 163 -27.30 -0.01 -1.12
CA GLY A 163 -26.67 0.66 0.01
C GLY A 163 -25.41 -0.06 0.41
N ILE A 164 -24.37 0.75 0.66
CA ILE A 164 -23.00 0.42 1.06
C ILE A 164 -23.00 -0.49 2.32
N ARG A 165 -23.67 -1.61 2.24
CA ARG A 165 -23.53 -2.68 3.23
C ARG A 165 -22.38 -3.55 2.79
N GLU A 166 -21.59 -3.54 2.08
CA GLU A 166 -20.57 -4.43 1.55
C GLU A 166 -20.30 -4.04 0.10
N LEU A 167 -19.50 -2.99 -0.09
CA LEU A 167 -18.54 -3.16 -1.15
C LEU A 167 -17.77 -4.43 -0.75
N PRO A 168 -17.93 -5.57 -1.46
CA PRO A 168 -17.06 -6.70 -1.21
C PRO A 168 -15.67 -6.14 -1.36
N LEU A 169 -14.87 -6.21 -0.28
CA LEU A 169 -13.45 -5.92 -0.32
C LEU A 169 -12.82 -7.01 -1.19
N THR A 170 -13.04 -6.95 -2.50
CA THR A 170 -12.35 -7.76 -3.48
C THR A 170 -10.95 -7.18 -3.60
N PHE A 171 -10.11 -7.56 -2.63
CA PHE A 171 -8.67 -7.40 -2.67
C PHE A 171 -8.07 -8.43 -3.60
#